data_7ea8fe1988a65b5896a65856ecf73b2c
#
_entry.id   7ea8fe1988a65b5896a65856ecf73b2c
#
_cell.length_a   1.000
_cell.length_b   1.000
_cell.length_c   1.000
_cell.angle_alpha   90.00
_cell.angle_beta   90.00
_cell.angle_gamma   90.00
#
_symmetry.space_group_name_H-M   'P 1'
#
loop_
_entity.id
_entity.type
_entity.pdbx_description
1 polymer ?
#
loop_
_entity_poly.entity_id
_entity_poly.type
_entity_poly.pdbx_seq_one_letter_code
_entity_poly.pdbx_strand_id
1 'polypeptide(L)'
;MNKTAAEAIALANEVAQLVKAEVSADVQVIMAPPSLFIYEVNKAVSGISNLAVSAQNCHEKSSGAYTGEISANMLASSGISYVILGHSERRQYFAESNTQLAAKVDAALAAGLTPIFCCGESLDLREGGEFLAYVAQQLTESLFHLSAEDFAKVVIAYEPIWAIGTGLTASSDQAQEMHAYLRGHLATKYGQNAADNCSILYGGSCNAKNAQELFACADVDGGLIGGASLVAADFITIATSF
;
A
#
# COMPACT_ATOMS: atom_id res chain seq x y z
N MET A 1 -7.65 0.24 12.71
CA MET A 1 -9.05 -0.13 13.11
C MET A 1 -9.82 1.15 13.37
N ASN A 2 -10.61 1.62 12.41
CA ASN A 2 -11.35 2.88 12.51
C ASN A 2 -12.74 2.70 11.89
N LYS A 3 -13.67 3.55 12.30
CA LYS A 3 -15.05 3.64 11.83
C LYS A 3 -15.93 2.45 12.25
N THR A 4 -17.20 2.72 12.41
CA THR A 4 -18.29 1.74 12.47
C THR A 4 -18.81 1.44 11.06
N ALA A 5 -19.71 0.48 10.89
CA ALA A 5 -20.28 0.15 9.58
C ALA A 5 -20.95 1.36 8.90
N ALA A 6 -21.77 2.11 9.64
CA ALA A 6 -22.45 3.28 9.10
C ALA A 6 -21.48 4.38 8.69
N GLU A 7 -20.46 4.65 9.51
CA GLU A 7 -19.41 5.64 9.20
C GLU A 7 -18.54 5.23 8.03
N ALA A 8 -18.23 3.94 7.90
CA ALA A 8 -17.44 3.43 6.78
C ALA A 8 -18.18 3.59 5.44
N ILE A 9 -19.47 3.28 5.41
CA ILE A 9 -20.33 3.45 4.23
C ILE A 9 -20.50 4.94 3.89
N ALA A 10 -20.72 5.79 4.90
CA ALA A 10 -20.83 7.23 4.70
C ALA A 10 -19.55 7.82 4.09
N LEU A 11 -18.38 7.49 4.66
CA LEU A 11 -17.08 7.92 4.14
C LEU A 11 -16.86 7.41 2.70
N ALA A 12 -17.19 6.14 2.42
CA ALA A 12 -17.03 5.58 1.08
C ALA A 12 -17.89 6.31 0.04
N ASN A 13 -19.13 6.63 0.36
CA ASN A 13 -20.02 7.40 -0.53
C ASN A 13 -19.49 8.82 -0.76
N GLU A 14 -19.00 9.49 0.26
CA GLU A 14 -18.41 10.83 0.17
C GLU A 14 -17.16 10.82 -0.71
N VAL A 15 -16.22 9.90 -0.47
CA VAL A 15 -15.03 9.72 -1.31
C VAL A 15 -15.42 9.41 -2.76
N ALA A 16 -16.41 8.53 -2.99
CA ALA A 16 -16.88 8.18 -4.32
C ALA A 16 -17.43 9.40 -5.10
N GLN A 17 -18.14 10.30 -4.42
CA GLN A 17 -18.65 11.53 -5.02
C GLN A 17 -17.52 12.49 -5.38
N LEU A 18 -16.58 12.69 -4.47
CA LEU A 18 -15.45 13.59 -4.67
C LEU A 18 -14.48 13.07 -5.74
N VAL A 19 -14.20 11.76 -5.79
CA VAL A 19 -13.37 11.16 -6.84
C VAL A 19 -13.96 11.45 -8.23
N LYS A 20 -15.27 11.28 -8.40
CA LYS A 20 -15.94 11.57 -9.69
C LYS A 20 -15.88 13.04 -10.08
N ALA A 21 -15.89 13.95 -9.10
CA ALA A 21 -15.94 15.40 -9.33
C ALA A 21 -14.57 16.03 -9.52
N GLU A 22 -13.53 15.54 -8.84
CA GLU A 22 -12.31 16.28 -8.62
C GLU A 22 -11.02 15.55 -9.01
N VAL A 23 -11.03 14.19 -9.01
CA VAL A 23 -9.81 13.41 -9.26
C VAL A 23 -9.66 13.06 -10.74
N SER A 24 -8.46 13.32 -11.30
CA SER A 24 -8.13 12.92 -12.67
C SER A 24 -8.31 11.41 -12.88
N ALA A 25 -8.75 11.01 -14.06
CA ALA A 25 -8.87 9.60 -14.44
C ALA A 25 -7.52 8.84 -14.45
N ASP A 26 -6.41 9.57 -14.53
CA ASP A 26 -5.05 9.02 -14.50
C ASP A 26 -4.58 8.68 -13.06
N VAL A 27 -5.31 9.15 -12.04
CA VAL A 27 -5.01 8.87 -10.63
C VAL A 27 -5.90 7.75 -10.11
N GLN A 28 -5.29 6.63 -9.73
CA GLN A 28 -5.99 5.51 -9.10
C GLN A 28 -6.15 5.75 -7.60
N VAL A 29 -7.37 5.84 -7.12
CA VAL A 29 -7.70 5.93 -5.70
C VAL A 29 -8.07 4.55 -5.18
N ILE A 30 -7.53 4.16 -4.01
CA ILE A 30 -7.78 2.84 -3.43
C ILE A 30 -8.18 3.01 -1.96
N MET A 31 -9.36 2.55 -1.59
CA MET A 31 -9.82 2.54 -0.20
C MET A 31 -9.52 1.18 0.45
N ALA A 32 -8.92 1.19 1.65
CA ALA A 32 -8.58 -0.02 2.40
C ALA A 32 -9.34 -0.11 3.73
N PRO A 33 -10.65 -0.43 3.73
CA PRO A 33 -11.44 -0.54 4.95
C PRO A 33 -11.10 -1.82 5.74
N PRO A 34 -11.45 -1.88 7.05
CA PRO A 34 -11.44 -3.13 7.78
C PRO A 34 -12.25 -4.22 7.06
N SER A 35 -11.79 -5.48 7.14
CA SER A 35 -12.39 -6.62 6.44
C SER A 35 -13.89 -6.79 6.71
N LEU A 36 -14.34 -6.40 7.92
CA LEU A 36 -15.75 -6.45 8.32
C LEU A 36 -16.67 -5.61 7.41
N PHE A 37 -16.15 -4.54 6.81
CA PHE A 37 -16.94 -3.60 6.00
C PHE A 37 -16.56 -3.64 4.51
N ILE A 38 -15.59 -4.46 4.11
CA ILE A 38 -14.98 -4.42 2.79
C ILE A 38 -16.01 -4.62 1.66
N TYR A 39 -16.95 -5.55 1.85
CA TYR A 39 -17.96 -5.86 0.85
C TYR A 39 -18.94 -4.70 0.64
N GLU A 40 -19.40 -4.07 1.72
CA GLU A 40 -20.33 -2.94 1.61
C GLU A 40 -19.65 -1.68 1.07
N VAL A 41 -18.39 -1.43 1.43
CA VAL A 41 -17.59 -0.35 0.85
C VAL A 41 -17.37 -0.60 -0.64
N ASN A 42 -17.05 -1.84 -1.05
CA ASN A 42 -16.86 -2.17 -2.46
C ASN A 42 -18.13 -1.92 -3.29
N LYS A 43 -19.30 -2.24 -2.74
CA LYS A 43 -20.58 -1.89 -3.40
C LYS A 43 -20.79 -0.38 -3.53
N ALA A 44 -20.46 0.38 -2.50
CA ALA A 44 -20.66 1.83 -2.49
C ALA A 44 -19.81 2.55 -3.54
N VAL A 45 -18.61 2.01 -3.87
CA VAL A 45 -17.70 2.62 -4.85
C VAL A 45 -17.80 1.99 -6.25
N SER A 46 -18.64 0.99 -6.42
CA SER A 46 -18.78 0.25 -7.69
C SER A 46 -19.13 1.17 -8.86
N GLY A 47 -18.54 0.91 -10.03
CA GLY A 47 -18.79 1.63 -11.28
C GLY A 47 -18.00 2.94 -11.43
N ILE A 48 -17.03 3.22 -10.56
CA ILE A 48 -16.10 4.34 -10.69
C ILE A 48 -14.75 3.75 -11.15
N SER A 49 -14.32 4.08 -12.35
CA SER A 49 -13.19 3.42 -13.03
C SER A 49 -11.84 3.59 -12.32
N ASN A 50 -11.63 4.73 -11.69
CA ASN A 50 -10.39 5.06 -10.97
C ASN A 50 -10.54 4.97 -9.44
N LEU A 51 -11.54 4.24 -8.93
CA LEU A 51 -11.73 3.99 -7.50
C LEU A 51 -11.90 2.50 -7.25
N ALA A 52 -11.01 1.93 -6.43
CA ALA A 52 -11.00 0.51 -6.10
C ALA A 52 -10.96 0.29 -4.58
N VAL A 53 -11.11 -0.98 -4.18
CA VAL A 53 -11.02 -1.38 -2.77
C VAL A 53 -9.89 -2.38 -2.58
N SER A 54 -9.13 -2.18 -1.50
CA SER A 54 -8.07 -3.06 -1.03
C SER A 54 -8.47 -3.74 0.29
N ALA A 55 -8.06 -4.98 0.47
CA ALA A 55 -8.00 -5.57 1.81
C ALA A 55 -6.75 -5.07 2.55
N GLN A 56 -6.81 -5.06 3.89
CA GLN A 56 -5.66 -4.68 4.74
C GLN A 56 -4.70 -5.85 5.01
N ASN A 57 -5.05 -7.06 4.64
CA ASN A 57 -4.25 -8.29 4.74
C ASN A 57 -4.98 -9.46 4.06
N CYS A 58 -4.25 -10.55 3.76
CA CYS A 58 -4.80 -11.87 3.50
C CYS A 58 -3.89 -12.96 4.08
N HIS A 59 -4.43 -14.18 4.18
CA HIS A 59 -3.65 -15.36 4.59
C HIS A 59 -2.92 -15.98 3.38
N GLU A 60 -1.78 -16.64 3.61
CA GLU A 60 -1.00 -17.31 2.57
C GLU A 60 -1.63 -18.60 2.03
N LYS A 61 -2.60 -19.19 2.76
CA LYS A 61 -3.30 -20.39 2.32
C LYS A 61 -4.61 -20.03 1.64
N SER A 62 -4.94 -20.76 0.57
CA SER A 62 -6.18 -20.59 -0.19
C SER A 62 -7.43 -21.05 0.56
N SER A 63 -7.28 -22.02 1.48
CA SER A 63 -8.35 -22.58 2.31
C SER A 63 -7.76 -23.40 3.47
N GLY A 64 -8.59 -23.77 4.45
CA GLY A 64 -8.19 -24.65 5.53
C GLY A 64 -8.71 -24.24 6.91
N ALA A 65 -8.22 -24.92 7.95
CA ALA A 65 -8.58 -24.68 9.35
C ALA A 65 -7.76 -23.51 9.94
N TYR A 66 -8.03 -22.32 9.47
CA TYR A 66 -7.38 -21.07 9.89
C TYR A 66 -8.44 -20.11 10.43
N THR A 67 -9.02 -20.45 11.58
CA THR A 67 -10.14 -19.72 12.17
C THR A 67 -9.83 -18.24 12.35
N GLY A 68 -10.66 -17.39 11.73
CA GLY A 68 -10.51 -15.94 11.76
C GLY A 68 -9.74 -15.35 10.56
N GLU A 69 -9.05 -16.15 9.75
CA GLU A 69 -8.30 -15.69 8.58
C GLU A 69 -9.18 -15.54 7.33
N ILE A 70 -8.73 -14.67 6.43
CA ILE A 70 -9.37 -14.41 5.13
C ILE A 70 -8.38 -14.77 4.03
N SER A 71 -8.76 -15.68 3.13
CA SER A 71 -7.91 -16.05 2.00
C SER A 71 -8.01 -15.04 0.85
N ALA A 72 -6.98 -14.99 0.01
CA ALA A 72 -6.99 -14.17 -1.21
C ALA A 72 -8.17 -14.52 -2.15
N ASN A 73 -8.54 -15.80 -2.24
CA ASN A 73 -9.70 -16.24 -3.03
C ASN A 73 -11.03 -15.68 -2.50
N MET A 74 -11.22 -15.57 -1.17
CA MET A 74 -12.42 -14.94 -0.60
C MET A 74 -12.50 -13.46 -0.99
N LEU A 75 -11.39 -12.74 -0.96
CA LEU A 75 -11.31 -11.34 -1.37
C LEU A 75 -11.65 -11.17 -2.86
N ALA A 76 -10.99 -11.93 -3.73
CA ALA A 76 -11.23 -11.89 -5.18
C ALA A 76 -12.69 -12.22 -5.53
N SER A 77 -13.28 -13.24 -4.87
CA SER A 77 -14.71 -13.61 -5.07
C SER A 77 -15.69 -12.52 -4.64
N SER A 78 -15.24 -11.59 -3.78
CA SER A 78 -16.02 -10.42 -3.32
C SER A 78 -15.78 -9.18 -4.19
N GLY A 79 -15.04 -9.31 -5.30
CA GLY A 79 -14.74 -8.22 -6.23
C GLY A 79 -13.66 -7.26 -5.74
N ILE A 80 -12.86 -7.67 -4.76
CA ILE A 80 -11.72 -6.89 -4.28
C ILE A 80 -10.55 -7.08 -5.24
N SER A 81 -9.84 -5.99 -5.57
CA SER A 81 -8.76 -6.00 -6.56
C SER A 81 -7.37 -5.86 -5.96
N TYR A 82 -7.25 -5.31 -4.76
CA TYR A 82 -5.97 -5.03 -4.11
C TYR A 82 -5.89 -5.64 -2.72
N VAL A 83 -4.66 -5.87 -2.24
CA VAL A 83 -4.40 -6.27 -0.86
C VAL A 83 -3.10 -5.68 -0.34
N ILE A 84 -3.13 -5.05 0.84
CA ILE A 84 -1.94 -4.57 1.55
C ILE A 84 -1.30 -5.76 2.26
N LEU A 85 0.01 -5.95 2.04
CA LEU A 85 0.80 -7.03 2.63
C LEU A 85 2.07 -6.49 3.27
N GLY A 86 2.40 -6.97 4.47
CA GLY A 86 3.65 -6.64 5.15
C GLY A 86 3.68 -5.26 5.80
N HIS A 87 2.53 -4.63 6.04
CA HIS A 87 2.46 -3.36 6.79
C HIS A 87 3.24 -3.47 8.09
N SER A 88 3.95 -2.40 8.47
CA SER A 88 4.84 -2.37 9.64
C SER A 88 4.19 -2.86 10.94
N GLU A 89 2.93 -2.49 11.17
CA GLU A 89 2.15 -2.98 12.33
C GLU A 89 2.02 -4.51 12.31
N ARG A 90 1.85 -5.14 11.14
CA ARG A 90 1.71 -6.59 11.07
C ARG A 90 3.04 -7.30 11.26
N ARG A 91 4.13 -6.74 10.75
CA ARG A 91 5.48 -7.22 11.04
C ARG A 91 5.79 -7.14 12.54
N GLN A 92 5.41 -6.05 13.19
CA GLN A 92 5.66 -5.80 14.61
C GLN A 92 4.74 -6.60 15.54
N TYR A 93 3.43 -6.56 15.32
CA TYR A 93 2.44 -7.10 16.28
C TYR A 93 2.06 -8.55 16.01
N PHE A 94 2.24 -9.02 14.77
CA PHE A 94 1.89 -10.37 14.34
C PHE A 94 3.09 -11.19 13.87
N ALA A 95 4.30 -10.63 14.00
CA ALA A 95 5.57 -11.28 13.65
C ALA A 95 5.62 -11.81 12.20
N GLU A 96 5.00 -11.11 11.25
CA GLU A 96 5.03 -11.49 9.84
C GLU A 96 6.45 -11.42 9.29
N SER A 97 7.01 -12.57 8.90
CA SER A 97 8.35 -12.69 8.32
C SER A 97 8.33 -12.44 6.80
N ASN A 98 9.50 -12.11 6.23
CA ASN A 98 9.65 -11.96 4.78
C ASN A 98 9.28 -13.24 4.02
N THR A 99 9.60 -14.42 4.56
CA THR A 99 9.20 -15.71 3.97
C THR A 99 7.68 -15.91 3.96
N GLN A 100 6.99 -15.56 5.05
CA GLN A 100 5.54 -15.61 5.10
C GLN A 100 4.92 -14.60 4.14
N LEU A 101 5.50 -13.42 4.03
CA LEU A 101 5.03 -12.39 3.11
C LEU A 101 5.24 -12.77 1.65
N ALA A 102 6.34 -13.46 1.30
CA ALA A 102 6.52 -14.06 -0.02
C ALA A 102 5.34 -15.00 -0.37
N ALA A 103 4.99 -15.91 0.54
CA ALA A 103 3.86 -16.83 0.34
C ALA A 103 2.49 -16.10 0.25
N LYS A 104 2.31 -14.98 0.98
CA LYS A 104 1.10 -14.15 0.85
C LYS A 104 1.03 -13.42 -0.50
N VAL A 105 2.16 -12.93 -1.01
CA VAL A 105 2.24 -12.31 -2.34
C VAL A 105 1.88 -13.33 -3.41
N ASP A 106 2.43 -14.56 -3.35
CA ASP A 106 2.08 -15.63 -4.27
C ASP A 106 0.57 -15.96 -4.24
N ALA A 107 0.00 -16.06 -3.05
CA ALA A 107 -1.43 -16.33 -2.88
C ALA A 107 -2.31 -15.21 -3.45
N ALA A 108 -1.91 -13.95 -3.26
CA ALA A 108 -2.62 -12.78 -3.79
C ALA A 108 -2.57 -12.75 -5.33
N LEU A 109 -1.39 -12.93 -5.92
CA LEU A 109 -1.20 -12.96 -7.38
C LEU A 109 -1.94 -14.13 -8.01
N ALA A 110 -1.90 -15.32 -7.40
CA ALA A 110 -2.63 -16.50 -7.87
C ALA A 110 -4.16 -16.31 -7.85
N ALA A 111 -4.68 -15.47 -6.94
CA ALA A 111 -6.09 -15.11 -6.87
C ALA A 111 -6.46 -13.93 -7.79
N GLY A 112 -5.50 -13.33 -8.52
CA GLY A 112 -5.71 -12.17 -9.38
C GLY A 112 -5.81 -10.83 -8.63
N LEU A 113 -5.33 -10.77 -7.39
CA LEU A 113 -5.22 -9.52 -6.64
C LEU A 113 -3.90 -8.81 -6.97
N THR A 114 -3.90 -7.50 -6.89
CA THR A 114 -2.70 -6.66 -6.93
C THR A 114 -2.16 -6.46 -5.51
N PRO A 115 -0.99 -7.01 -5.14
CA PRO A 115 -0.38 -6.75 -3.85
C PRO A 115 0.14 -5.32 -3.75
N ILE A 116 -0.17 -4.63 -2.65
CA ILE A 116 0.52 -3.41 -2.19
C ILE A 116 1.49 -3.87 -1.10
N PHE A 117 2.74 -4.10 -1.48
CA PHE A 117 3.75 -4.67 -0.59
C PHE A 117 4.47 -3.59 0.20
N CYS A 118 4.37 -3.66 1.53
CA CYS A 118 4.96 -2.71 2.46
C CYS A 118 6.36 -3.16 2.91
N CYS A 119 7.30 -2.23 2.89
CA CYS A 119 8.65 -2.37 3.41
C CYS A 119 9.08 -1.09 4.12
N GLY A 120 10.01 -1.18 5.06
CA GLY A 120 10.47 0.01 5.78
C GLY A 120 11.35 -0.32 6.97
N GLU A 121 11.93 0.71 7.57
CA GLU A 121 12.92 0.62 8.64
C GLU A 121 12.51 1.39 9.89
N SER A 122 13.06 0.94 11.04
CA SER A 122 12.98 1.64 12.32
C SER A 122 13.97 2.82 12.39
N LEU A 123 13.79 3.69 13.40
CA LEU A 123 14.71 4.80 13.66
C LEU A 123 16.13 4.29 13.96
N ASP A 124 16.27 3.25 14.77
CA ASP A 124 17.58 2.69 15.15
C ASP A 124 18.37 2.23 13.92
N LEU A 125 17.71 1.57 12.95
CA LEU A 125 18.34 1.16 11.69
C LEU A 125 18.74 2.36 10.83
N ARG A 126 17.91 3.42 10.83
CA ARG A 126 18.20 4.63 10.07
C ARG A 126 19.40 5.37 10.66
N GLU A 127 19.44 5.56 11.97
CA GLU A 127 20.55 6.21 12.68
C GLU A 127 21.84 5.36 12.62
N GLY A 128 21.72 4.03 12.60
CA GLY A 128 22.83 3.10 12.43
C GLY A 128 23.41 3.06 11.01
N GLY A 129 22.72 3.66 10.02
CA GLY A 129 23.17 3.68 8.61
C GLY A 129 22.93 2.37 7.84
N GLU A 130 22.22 1.40 8.43
CA GLU A 130 21.95 0.09 7.82
C GLU A 130 20.60 0.03 7.07
N PHE A 131 19.82 1.12 7.10
CA PHE A 131 18.46 1.19 6.64
C PHE A 131 18.29 0.81 5.17
N LEU A 132 19.15 1.26 4.27
CA LEU A 132 19.07 0.94 2.84
C LEU A 132 19.19 -0.57 2.60
N ALA A 133 20.21 -1.20 3.16
CA ALA A 133 20.42 -2.64 3.00
C ALA A 133 19.31 -3.46 3.65
N TYR A 134 18.80 -3.02 4.80
CA TYR A 134 17.69 -3.69 5.50
C TYR A 134 16.39 -3.68 4.68
N VAL A 135 16.02 -2.53 4.11
CA VAL A 135 14.79 -2.44 3.30
C VAL A 135 14.95 -3.18 1.97
N ALA A 136 16.13 -3.11 1.33
CA ALA A 136 16.43 -3.92 0.15
C ALA A 136 16.32 -5.43 0.43
N GLN A 137 16.77 -5.89 1.59
CA GLN A 137 16.63 -7.29 2.00
C GLN A 137 15.16 -7.71 2.12
N GLN A 138 14.29 -6.86 2.68
CA GLN A 138 12.85 -7.15 2.72
C GLN A 138 12.27 -7.40 1.33
N LEU A 139 12.62 -6.57 0.33
CA LEU A 139 12.19 -6.75 -1.06
C LEU A 139 12.78 -8.02 -1.68
N THR A 140 14.08 -8.25 -1.48
CA THR A 140 14.77 -9.43 -2.02
C THR A 140 14.14 -10.73 -1.52
N GLU A 141 13.96 -10.86 -0.21
CA GLU A 141 13.44 -12.08 0.41
C GLU A 141 11.95 -12.32 0.12
N SER A 142 11.17 -11.24 -0.10
CA SER A 142 9.73 -11.35 -0.27
C SER A 142 9.27 -11.32 -1.72
N LEU A 143 10.05 -10.74 -2.66
CA LEU A 143 9.59 -10.51 -4.04
C LEU A 143 10.52 -11.06 -5.13
N PHE A 144 11.84 -11.22 -4.89
CA PHE A 144 12.79 -11.55 -5.97
C PHE A 144 12.68 -12.99 -6.49
N HIS A 145 11.82 -13.81 -5.90
CA HIS A 145 11.42 -15.12 -6.45
C HIS A 145 10.40 -15.01 -7.59
N LEU A 146 9.71 -13.86 -7.71
CA LEU A 146 8.69 -13.65 -8.74
C LEU A 146 9.29 -13.60 -10.16
N SER A 147 8.49 -13.99 -11.13
CA SER A 147 8.76 -13.69 -12.53
C SER A 147 8.61 -12.19 -12.82
N ALA A 148 9.19 -11.69 -13.91
CA ALA A 148 9.01 -10.28 -14.30
C ALA A 148 7.53 -9.95 -14.60
N GLU A 149 6.75 -10.91 -15.13
CA GLU A 149 5.31 -10.75 -15.40
C GLU A 149 4.51 -10.60 -14.10
N ASP A 150 4.83 -11.40 -13.07
CA ASP A 150 4.14 -11.32 -11.79
C ASP A 150 4.56 -10.09 -11.00
N PHE A 151 5.86 -9.73 -11.03
CA PHE A 151 6.34 -8.50 -10.42
C PHE A 151 5.67 -7.24 -10.99
N ALA A 152 5.39 -7.20 -12.29
CA ALA A 152 4.71 -6.08 -12.94
C ALA A 152 3.29 -5.80 -12.39
N LYS A 153 2.74 -6.71 -11.59
CA LYS A 153 1.43 -6.57 -10.92
C LYS A 153 1.56 -6.06 -9.48
N VAL A 154 2.78 -5.85 -8.98
CA VAL A 154 3.04 -5.46 -7.58
C VAL A 154 3.20 -3.95 -7.47
N VAL A 155 2.60 -3.37 -6.44
CA VAL A 155 2.84 -1.99 -5.99
C VAL A 155 3.67 -2.06 -4.73
N ILE A 156 4.67 -1.19 -4.58
CA ILE A 156 5.49 -1.09 -3.37
C ILE A 156 4.98 0.07 -2.52
N ALA A 157 5.03 -0.07 -1.21
CA ALA A 157 4.80 1.03 -0.26
C ALA A 157 5.98 1.11 0.72
N TYR A 158 6.71 2.21 0.69
CA TYR A 158 7.80 2.45 1.63
C TYR A 158 7.29 3.15 2.88
N GLU A 159 7.54 2.53 4.03
CA GLU A 159 7.14 3.01 5.35
C GLU A 159 8.38 3.45 6.16
N PRO A 160 8.69 4.75 6.28
CA PRO A 160 9.61 5.23 7.32
C PRO A 160 8.92 5.05 8.67
N ILE A 161 9.10 3.87 9.33
CA ILE A 161 8.34 3.47 10.54
C ILE A 161 8.50 4.51 11.65
N TRP A 162 9.68 5.14 11.73
CA TRP A 162 9.98 6.22 12.66
C TRP A 162 9.19 7.51 12.43
N ALA A 163 8.56 7.66 11.26
CA ALA A 163 7.71 8.80 10.90
C ALA A 163 6.21 8.44 10.81
N ILE A 164 5.79 7.29 11.38
CA ILE A 164 4.38 6.86 11.40
C ILE A 164 3.81 7.05 12.80
N GLY A 165 2.89 8.01 12.96
CA GLY A 165 2.19 8.24 14.24
C GLY A 165 3.05 8.76 15.38
N THR A 166 4.30 9.12 15.13
CA THR A 166 5.26 9.61 16.13
C THR A 166 5.28 11.12 16.28
N GLY A 167 4.65 11.85 15.35
CA GLY A 167 4.78 13.31 15.23
C GLY A 167 6.01 13.76 14.42
N LEU A 168 6.90 12.85 14.06
CA LEU A 168 7.99 13.10 13.13
C LEU A 168 7.49 12.93 11.69
N THR A 169 8.09 13.65 10.75
CA THR A 169 7.81 13.54 9.31
C THR A 169 9.14 13.42 8.59
N ALA A 170 9.25 12.45 7.68
CA ALA A 170 10.40 12.42 6.79
C ALA A 170 10.37 13.65 5.86
N SER A 171 11.52 14.22 5.56
CA SER A 171 11.61 15.25 4.53
C SER A 171 11.37 14.64 3.14
N SER A 172 11.01 15.50 2.16
CA SER A 172 10.91 15.11 0.76
C SER A 172 12.22 14.51 0.22
N ASP A 173 13.37 15.06 0.63
CA ASP A 173 14.69 14.53 0.26
C ASP A 173 14.91 13.11 0.83
N GLN A 174 14.50 12.85 2.08
CA GLN A 174 14.60 11.51 2.68
C GLN A 174 13.67 10.50 2.00
N ALA A 175 12.47 10.93 1.61
CA ALA A 175 11.56 10.12 0.83
C ALA A 175 12.15 9.81 -0.54
N GLN A 176 12.63 10.83 -1.27
CA GLN A 176 13.27 10.69 -2.57
C GLN A 176 14.49 9.76 -2.52
N GLU A 177 15.39 9.93 -1.54
CA GLU A 177 16.56 9.07 -1.35
C GLU A 177 16.18 7.59 -1.30
N MET A 178 15.21 7.25 -0.44
CA MET A 178 14.81 5.85 -0.28
C MET A 178 14.06 5.34 -1.51
N HIS A 179 13.14 6.10 -2.08
CA HIS A 179 12.38 5.69 -3.26
C HIS A 179 13.30 5.44 -4.46
N ALA A 180 14.26 6.34 -4.72
CA ALA A 180 15.28 6.14 -5.76
C ALA A 180 16.12 4.90 -5.52
N TYR A 181 16.55 4.67 -4.27
CA TYR A 181 17.31 3.48 -3.91
C TYR A 181 16.51 2.19 -4.14
N LEU A 182 15.25 2.14 -3.71
CA LEU A 182 14.37 0.97 -3.93
C LEU A 182 14.15 0.72 -5.41
N ARG A 183 13.87 1.75 -6.21
CA ARG A 183 13.74 1.63 -7.66
C ARG A 183 15.01 1.08 -8.30
N GLY A 184 16.19 1.60 -7.91
CA GLY A 184 17.49 1.07 -8.35
C GLY A 184 17.68 -0.40 -7.94
N HIS A 185 17.29 -0.78 -6.73
CA HIS A 185 17.37 -2.16 -6.26
C HIS A 185 16.47 -3.10 -7.07
N LEU A 186 15.23 -2.71 -7.37
CA LEU A 186 14.31 -3.44 -8.24
C LEU A 186 14.88 -3.60 -9.65
N ALA A 187 15.53 -2.56 -10.18
CA ALA A 187 16.16 -2.60 -11.50
C ALA A 187 17.29 -3.64 -11.60
N THR A 188 18.00 -3.93 -10.52
CA THR A 188 19.04 -4.98 -10.50
C THR A 188 18.48 -6.37 -10.79
N LYS A 189 17.24 -6.64 -10.43
CA LYS A 189 16.57 -7.93 -10.63
C LYS A 189 15.74 -7.98 -11.90
N TYR A 190 14.94 -6.95 -12.14
CA TYR A 190 13.89 -6.97 -13.18
C TYR A 190 14.20 -6.10 -14.40
N GLY A 191 15.31 -5.35 -14.35
CA GLY A 191 15.69 -4.38 -15.38
C GLY A 191 15.03 -3.01 -15.19
N GLN A 192 15.64 -1.97 -15.79
CA GLN A 192 15.22 -0.58 -15.60
C GLN A 192 13.77 -0.35 -16.00
N ASN A 193 13.34 -0.86 -17.15
CA ASN A 193 11.97 -0.68 -17.63
C ASN A 193 10.91 -1.22 -16.65
N ALA A 194 11.13 -2.37 -16.03
CA ALA A 194 10.21 -2.93 -15.05
C ALA A 194 10.19 -2.11 -13.74
N ALA A 195 11.35 -1.61 -13.32
CA ALA A 195 11.48 -0.76 -12.15
C ALA A 195 10.82 0.62 -12.34
N ASP A 196 10.96 1.22 -13.53
CA ASP A 196 10.35 2.51 -13.86
C ASP A 196 8.81 2.42 -13.95
N ASN A 197 8.27 1.26 -14.30
CA ASN A 197 6.82 1.02 -14.35
C ASN A 197 6.24 0.49 -13.02
N CYS A 198 7.06 0.24 -12.01
CA CYS A 198 6.58 -0.16 -10.69
C CYS A 198 6.23 1.09 -9.86
N SER A 199 4.98 1.21 -9.43
CA SER A 199 4.59 2.29 -8.52
C SER A 199 5.17 2.07 -7.13
N ILE A 200 5.86 3.09 -6.59
CA ILE A 200 6.42 3.11 -5.24
C ILE A 200 5.73 4.23 -4.45
N LEU A 201 4.89 3.84 -3.49
CA LEU A 201 4.10 4.75 -2.67
C LEU A 201 4.87 5.15 -1.40
N TYR A 202 4.73 6.41 -0.99
CA TYR A 202 5.21 6.86 0.32
C TYR A 202 4.18 6.54 1.41
N GLY A 203 4.60 5.76 2.42
CA GLY A 203 3.76 5.27 3.54
C GLY A 203 4.03 5.95 4.88
N GLY A 204 4.78 7.02 4.92
CA GLY A 204 4.96 7.84 6.12
C GLY A 204 3.83 8.83 6.36
N SER A 205 4.04 9.79 7.26
CA SER A 205 3.07 10.84 7.56
C SER A 205 2.85 11.75 6.34
N CYS A 206 1.77 11.50 5.61
CA CYS A 206 1.32 12.28 4.48
C CYS A 206 -0.07 12.88 4.77
N ASN A 207 -0.26 14.15 4.44
CA ASN A 207 -1.50 14.90 4.65
C ASN A 207 -1.65 15.98 3.57
N ALA A 208 -2.77 16.69 3.56
CA ALA A 208 -3.10 17.72 2.57
C ALA A 208 -2.07 18.87 2.46
N LYS A 209 -1.19 19.06 3.45
CA LYS A 209 -0.21 20.17 3.45
C LYS A 209 1.14 19.78 2.84
N ASN A 210 1.52 18.50 2.91
CA ASN A 210 2.83 18.03 2.44
C ASN A 210 2.76 17.08 1.24
N ALA A 211 1.56 16.66 0.83
CA ALA A 211 1.38 15.71 -0.27
C ALA A 211 1.98 16.23 -1.59
N GLN A 212 1.75 17.50 -1.93
CA GLN A 212 2.25 18.10 -3.15
C GLN A 212 3.80 18.10 -3.21
N GLU A 213 4.47 18.42 -2.10
CA GLU A 213 5.93 18.39 -2.02
C GLU A 213 6.47 16.97 -2.15
N LEU A 214 5.83 16.00 -1.48
CA LEU A 214 6.21 14.58 -1.54
C LEU A 214 6.01 14.00 -2.95
N PHE A 215 4.89 14.29 -3.59
CA PHE A 215 4.57 13.73 -4.91
C PHE A 215 5.28 14.46 -6.06
N ALA A 216 5.89 15.62 -5.81
CA ALA A 216 6.81 16.27 -6.75
C ALA A 216 8.18 15.59 -6.81
N CYS A 217 8.50 14.67 -5.90
CA CYS A 217 9.73 13.87 -5.92
C CYS A 217 9.69 12.87 -7.09
N ALA A 218 10.79 12.77 -7.84
CA ALA A 218 10.86 12.01 -9.10
C ALA A 218 10.56 10.50 -8.97
N ASP A 219 10.81 9.92 -7.81
CA ASP A 219 10.63 8.49 -7.55
C ASP A 219 9.44 8.16 -6.64
N VAL A 220 8.65 9.17 -6.23
CA VAL A 220 7.46 8.99 -5.40
C VAL A 220 6.21 8.99 -6.29
N ASP A 221 5.60 7.82 -6.51
CA ASP A 221 4.47 7.64 -7.43
C ASP A 221 3.10 7.81 -6.75
N GLY A 222 3.07 8.14 -5.46
CA GLY A 222 1.85 8.31 -4.69
C GLY A 222 2.02 8.07 -3.22
N GLY A 223 0.91 7.83 -2.50
CA GLY A 223 0.93 7.64 -1.05
C GLY A 223 0.07 6.49 -0.54
N LEU A 224 0.53 5.80 0.50
CA LEU A 224 -0.27 4.91 1.34
C LEU A 224 -0.69 5.70 2.58
N ILE A 225 -1.95 6.15 2.60
CA ILE A 225 -2.43 7.18 3.53
C ILE A 225 -3.14 6.57 4.74
N GLY A 226 -2.62 6.86 5.95
CA GLY A 226 -3.23 6.44 7.21
C GLY A 226 -4.32 7.39 7.70
N GLY A 227 -4.05 8.13 8.78
CA GLY A 227 -5.03 8.97 9.48
C GLY A 227 -5.76 10.00 8.63
N ALA A 228 -5.09 10.64 7.68
CA ALA A 228 -5.70 11.64 6.79
C ALA A 228 -6.78 11.03 5.87
N SER A 229 -6.75 9.72 5.58
CA SER A 229 -7.78 9.03 4.80
C SER A 229 -9.13 8.91 5.52
N LEU A 230 -9.19 9.22 6.81
CA LEU A 230 -10.43 9.16 7.59
C LEU A 230 -11.36 10.37 7.40
N VAL A 231 -10.89 11.38 6.67
CA VAL A 231 -11.64 12.58 6.27
C VAL A 231 -11.61 12.66 4.74
N ALA A 232 -12.77 12.58 4.09
CA ALA A 232 -12.87 12.51 2.64
C ALA A 232 -12.19 13.70 1.95
N ALA A 233 -12.42 14.92 2.39
CA ALA A 233 -11.83 16.13 1.82
C ALA A 233 -10.30 16.12 1.88
N ASP A 234 -9.70 15.72 3.01
CA ASP A 234 -8.24 15.62 3.15
C ASP A 234 -7.68 14.53 2.22
N PHE A 235 -8.36 13.38 2.12
CA PHE A 235 -7.93 12.29 1.25
C PHE A 235 -7.97 12.68 -0.22
N ILE A 236 -9.02 13.40 -0.65
CA ILE A 236 -9.13 13.90 -2.03
C ILE A 236 -8.12 15.00 -2.32
N THR A 237 -7.87 15.92 -1.38
CA THR A 237 -6.79 16.90 -1.52
C THR A 237 -5.44 16.22 -1.75
N ILE A 238 -5.15 15.12 -1.04
CA ILE A 238 -3.94 14.32 -1.28
C ILE A 238 -3.98 13.68 -2.68
N ALA A 239 -5.10 13.08 -3.07
CA ALA A 239 -5.25 12.43 -4.37
C ALA A 239 -5.17 13.39 -5.57
N THR A 240 -5.33 14.70 -5.35
CA THR A 240 -5.22 15.75 -6.38
C THR A 240 -3.90 16.54 -6.31
N SER A 241 -2.92 16.08 -5.52
CA SER A 241 -1.64 16.79 -5.29
C SER A 241 -0.52 16.41 -6.28
N PHE A 242 -0.83 15.74 -7.39
CA PHE A 242 0.11 15.38 -8.47
C PHE A 242 0.31 16.49 -9.49
#